data_28157d9392dd3c209b028504ecaadc89
#
_entry.id   28157d9392dd3c209b028504ecaadc89
#
_cell.length_a   1.000
_cell.length_b   1.000
_cell.length_c   1.000
_cell.angle_alpha   90.00
_cell.angle_beta   90.00
_cell.angle_gamma   90.00
#
_symmetry.space_group_name_H-M   'P 1'
#
loop_
_entity.id
_entity.type
_entity.pdbx_description
1 polymer ?
#
loop_
_entity_poly.entity_id
_entity_poly.type
_entity_poly.pdbx_seq_one_letter_code
_entity_poly.pdbx_strand_id
1 'polypeptide(L)'
;MSTTSIKELQQEVYQTALDHGWWDNGDRNFGEVIALVHSELSEALEQWRLGKSVTETYINPKTGKWEGVPVELADAIIRILDFCXXXXW
;
A
#
# COMPACT_ATOMS: atom_id res chain seq x y z
N MET A 1 8.24 14.26 19.98
CA MET A 1 7.92 13.53 18.74
C MET A 1 6.91 14.32 17.94
N SER A 2 7.21 14.55 16.69
CA SER A 2 6.28 15.30 15.86
C SER A 2 5.16 14.41 15.35
N THR A 3 4.02 15.03 15.07
CA THR A 3 2.86 14.34 14.53
C THR A 3 2.77 14.61 13.04
N THR A 4 2.69 13.58 12.24
CA THR A 4 2.54 13.71 10.81
C THR A 4 1.06 13.73 10.47
N SER A 5 0.61 14.77 9.79
CA SER A 5 -0.78 14.83 9.36
C SER A 5 -1.02 13.86 8.20
N ILE A 6 -2.29 13.55 7.96
CA ILE A 6 -2.63 12.70 6.82
C ILE A 6 -2.21 13.36 5.52
N LYS A 7 -2.37 14.68 5.41
CA LYS A 7 -1.95 15.38 4.21
C LYS A 7 -0.44 15.24 3.97
N GLU A 8 0.35 15.39 5.04
CA GLU A 8 1.79 15.21 4.91
C GLU A 8 2.14 13.80 4.49
N LEU A 9 1.45 12.82 5.07
CA LEU A 9 1.70 11.43 4.73
C LEU A 9 1.34 11.16 3.28
N GLN A 10 0.21 11.71 2.81
CA GLN A 10 -0.16 11.57 1.40
C GLN A 10 0.94 12.08 0.49
N GLN A 11 1.52 13.23 0.82
CA GLN A 11 2.56 13.80 0.00
C GLN A 11 3.81 12.95 -0.01
N GLU A 12 4.19 12.40 1.14
CA GLU A 12 5.36 11.54 1.21
C GLU A 12 5.16 10.26 0.41
N VAL A 13 3.98 9.65 0.53
CA VAL A 13 3.68 8.42 -0.19
C VAL A 13 3.69 8.68 -1.70
N TYR A 14 3.06 9.78 -2.11
CA TYR A 14 2.99 10.14 -3.53
C TYR A 14 4.40 10.39 -4.09
N GLN A 15 5.23 11.12 -3.35
CA GLN A 15 6.58 11.39 -3.81
C GLN A 15 7.39 10.11 -3.95
N THR A 16 7.23 9.19 -3.01
CA THR A 16 7.90 7.90 -3.09
C THR A 16 7.44 7.13 -4.33
N ALA A 17 6.15 7.16 -4.62
CA ALA A 17 5.62 6.48 -5.81
C ALA A 17 6.17 7.11 -7.08
N LEU A 18 6.24 8.45 -7.13
CA LEU A 18 6.82 9.13 -8.28
C LEU A 18 8.28 8.70 -8.47
N ASP A 19 9.04 8.67 -7.38
CA ASP A 19 10.47 8.34 -7.43
C ASP A 19 10.69 6.91 -7.91
N HIS A 20 9.73 6.03 -7.67
CA HIS A 20 9.86 4.63 -8.08
C HIS A 20 9.18 4.33 -9.42
N GLY A 21 8.70 5.36 -10.12
CA GLY A 21 8.18 5.20 -11.46
C GLY A 21 6.74 4.73 -11.55
N TRP A 22 6.01 4.72 -10.46
CA TRP A 22 4.62 4.23 -10.44
C TRP A 22 3.73 5.02 -11.40
N TRP A 23 3.99 6.34 -11.54
CA TRP A 23 3.17 7.21 -12.36
C TRP A 23 3.77 7.49 -13.73
N ASP A 24 4.80 6.75 -14.14
CA ASP A 24 5.54 7.06 -15.37
C ASP A 24 4.67 6.97 -16.61
N ASN A 25 3.64 6.14 -16.60
CA ASN A 25 2.77 5.96 -17.76
C ASN A 25 1.54 6.86 -17.73
N GLY A 26 1.57 7.86 -16.89
CA GLY A 26 0.45 8.79 -16.78
C GLY A 26 -0.53 8.39 -15.69
N ASP A 27 -1.68 9.04 -15.69
CA ASP A 27 -2.67 8.81 -14.66
C ASP A 27 -3.22 7.39 -14.75
N ARG A 28 -3.44 6.78 -13.60
CA ARG A 28 -4.01 5.46 -13.56
C ARG A 28 -5.52 5.54 -13.51
N ASN A 29 -6.16 4.57 -14.12
CA ASN A 29 -7.61 4.44 -14.09
C ASN A 29 -8.07 4.23 -12.66
N PHE A 30 -9.13 4.95 -12.26
CA PHE A 30 -9.63 4.84 -10.89
C PHE A 30 -10.04 3.41 -10.54
N GLY A 31 -10.70 2.73 -11.48
CA GLY A 31 -11.08 1.34 -11.22
C GLY A 31 -9.89 0.45 -10.97
N GLU A 32 -8.79 0.67 -11.69
CA GLU A 32 -7.57 -0.07 -11.47
C GLU A 32 -7.02 0.17 -10.07
N VAL A 33 -7.03 1.42 -9.61
CA VAL A 33 -6.54 1.73 -8.27
C VAL A 33 -7.37 1.00 -7.23
N ILE A 34 -8.69 1.04 -7.37
CA ILE A 34 -9.56 0.36 -6.41
C ILE A 34 -9.33 -1.16 -6.45
N ALA A 35 -9.16 -1.72 -7.65
CA ALA A 35 -8.90 -3.16 -7.75
C ALA A 35 -7.59 -3.53 -7.05
N LEU A 36 -6.58 -2.68 -7.16
CA LEU A 36 -5.32 -2.95 -6.48
C LEU A 36 -5.48 -2.87 -4.96
N VAL A 37 -6.29 -1.92 -4.47
CA VAL A 37 -6.56 -1.86 -3.03
C VAL A 37 -7.28 -3.13 -2.59
N HIS A 38 -8.28 -3.57 -3.35
CA HIS A 38 -8.98 -4.82 -3.04
C HIS A 38 -8.01 -6.00 -3.00
N SER A 39 -7.06 -6.04 -3.93
CA SER A 39 -6.13 -7.16 -3.96
C SER A 39 -5.25 -7.18 -2.72
N GLU A 40 -4.85 -6.00 -2.20
CA GLU A 40 -4.06 -5.98 -0.98
C GLU A 40 -4.86 -6.48 0.21
N LEU A 41 -6.15 -6.10 0.27
CA LEU A 41 -7.01 -6.58 1.35
C LEU A 41 -7.24 -8.08 1.23
N SER A 42 -7.39 -8.58 0.01
CA SER A 42 -7.53 -10.02 -0.20
C SER A 42 -6.28 -10.78 0.23
N GLU A 43 -5.10 -10.19 0.00
CA GLU A 43 -3.87 -10.82 0.42
C GLU A 43 -3.78 -10.85 1.95
N ALA A 44 -4.26 -9.80 2.63
CA ALA A 44 -4.30 -9.81 4.08
C ALA A 44 -5.20 -10.93 4.59
N LEU A 45 -6.37 -11.09 3.96
CA LEU A 45 -7.30 -12.16 4.33
C LEU A 45 -6.66 -13.53 4.13
N GLU A 46 -5.92 -13.69 3.03
CA GLU A 46 -5.27 -14.97 2.75
C GLU A 46 -4.20 -15.28 3.80
N GLN A 47 -3.45 -14.27 4.24
CA GLN A 47 -2.46 -14.50 5.30
C GLN A 47 -3.15 -15.02 6.56
N TRP A 48 -4.29 -14.44 6.91
CA TRP A 48 -5.04 -14.88 8.09
C TRP A 48 -5.57 -16.29 7.90
N ARG A 49 -6.06 -16.61 6.71
CA ARG A 49 -6.56 -17.97 6.43
C ARG A 49 -5.47 -19.00 6.50
N LEU A 50 -4.23 -18.62 6.20
CA LEU A 50 -3.09 -19.53 6.31
C LEU A 50 -2.63 -19.73 7.75
N GLY A 51 -3.30 -19.10 8.70
CA GLY A 51 -2.98 -19.27 10.12
C GLY A 51 -2.02 -18.24 10.67
N LYS A 52 -1.68 -17.21 9.89
CA LYS A 52 -0.77 -16.18 10.38
C LYS A 52 -1.48 -15.27 11.38
N SER A 53 -0.78 -14.91 12.43
CA SER A 53 -1.31 -13.95 13.39
C SER A 53 -1.49 -12.59 12.71
N VAL A 54 -2.48 -11.82 13.16
CA VAL A 54 -2.70 -10.49 12.59
C VAL A 54 -1.59 -9.52 12.92
N THR A 55 -0.68 -9.88 13.82
CA THR A 55 0.46 -9.02 14.15
C THR A 55 1.78 -9.50 13.56
N GLU A 56 1.77 -10.65 12.91
CA GLU A 56 3.00 -11.27 12.42
C GLU A 56 3.43 -10.66 11.10
N THR A 57 4.74 -10.34 10.98
CA THR A 57 5.36 -10.02 9.70
C THR A 57 6.55 -10.94 9.51
N TYR A 58 6.89 -11.19 8.26
CA TYR A 58 8.00 -12.07 7.95
C TYR A 58 8.52 -11.75 6.57
N ILE A 59 9.74 -12.21 6.27
CA ILE A 59 10.31 -12.07 4.94
C ILE A 59 10.08 -13.38 4.20
N ASN A 60 9.46 -13.27 3.03
CA ASN A 60 9.25 -14.44 2.18
C ASN A 60 10.59 -14.86 1.60
N PRO A 61 11.06 -16.08 1.88
CA PRO A 61 12.40 -16.48 1.42
C PRO A 61 12.51 -16.60 -0.10
N LYS A 62 11.39 -16.78 -0.80
CA LYS A 62 11.42 -16.91 -2.26
C LYS A 62 11.53 -15.56 -2.95
N THR A 63 10.99 -14.50 -2.36
CA THR A 63 10.93 -13.20 -3.01
C THR A 63 11.80 -12.15 -2.32
N GLY A 64 12.17 -12.37 -1.07
CA GLY A 64 12.89 -11.39 -0.26
C GLY A 64 12.01 -10.25 0.23
N LYS A 65 10.73 -10.32 0.06
CA LYS A 65 9.82 -9.25 0.42
C LYS A 65 9.16 -9.51 1.77
N TRP A 66 8.86 -8.41 2.46
CA TRP A 66 8.08 -8.49 3.69
C TRP A 66 6.64 -8.86 3.37
N GLU A 67 6.06 -9.72 4.21
CA GLU A 67 4.69 -10.16 4.07
C GLU A 67 4.03 -10.30 5.43
N GLY A 68 2.72 -10.50 5.43
CA GLY A 68 1.92 -10.64 6.63
C GLY A 68 0.76 -9.68 6.61
N VAL A 69 -0.21 -9.91 7.50
CA VAL A 69 -1.40 -9.07 7.54
C VAL A 69 -1.04 -7.59 7.67
N PRO A 70 -0.15 -7.19 8.61
CA PRO A 70 0.15 -5.76 8.73
C PRO A 70 0.76 -5.17 7.47
N VAL A 71 1.59 -5.93 6.77
CA VAL A 71 2.21 -5.43 5.54
C VAL A 71 1.16 -5.21 4.46
N GLU A 72 0.24 -6.16 4.30
CA GLU A 72 -0.78 -6.00 3.26
C GLU A 72 -1.71 -4.84 3.57
N LEU A 73 -2.05 -4.63 4.85
CA LEU A 73 -2.89 -3.50 5.20
C LEU A 73 -2.16 -2.19 4.97
N ALA A 74 -0.87 -2.13 5.29
CA ALA A 74 -0.07 -0.94 5.00
C ALA A 74 -0.04 -0.68 3.51
N ASP A 75 0.11 -1.71 2.69
CA ASP A 75 0.12 -1.54 1.24
C ASP A 75 -1.20 -0.99 0.73
N ALA A 76 -2.32 -1.43 1.30
CA ALA A 76 -3.62 -0.89 0.91
C ALA A 76 -3.71 0.60 1.23
N ILE A 77 -3.25 0.98 2.43
CA ILE A 77 -3.28 2.38 2.84
C ILE A 77 -2.38 3.21 1.93
N ILE A 78 -1.18 2.69 1.62
CA ILE A 78 -0.26 3.41 0.74
C ILE A 78 -0.88 3.66 -0.63
N ARG A 79 -1.56 2.67 -1.20
CA ARG A 79 -2.19 2.87 -2.50
C ARG A 79 -3.29 3.93 -2.44
N ILE A 80 -4.06 3.93 -1.36
CA ILE A 80 -5.14 4.93 -1.20
C ILE A 80 -4.55 6.34 -1.08
N LEU A 81 -3.56 6.50 -0.20
CA LEU A 81 -2.97 7.80 0.03
C LEU A 81 -2.26 8.32 -1.20
N ASP A 82 -1.60 7.44 -1.93
CA ASP A 82 -0.93 7.83 -3.17
C ASP A 82 -1.93 8.42 -4.17
N PHE A 83 -3.04 7.76 -4.35
CA PHE A 83 -4.06 8.26 -5.28
C PHE A 83 -4.64 9.58 -4.80
N CYS A 84 -4.87 9.72 -3.51
CA CYS A 84 -5.34 10.98 -2.95
C CYS A 84 -4.41 12.14 -3.28
N UNK A 85 -3.33 11.95 -3.31
CA UNK A 85 -2.38 12.97 -3.62
C UNK A 85 -2.39 13.32 -5.06
N UNK A 86 -2.71 12.40 -5.77
CA UNK A 86 -2.73 12.60 -7.17
C UNK A 86 -3.93 13.34 -7.60
N UNK A 87 -4.85 13.22 -6.89
CA UNK A 87 -5.99 13.89 -7.13
C UNK A 87 -6.01 15.25 -6.59
N UNK A 88 -5.16 15.40 -5.84
CA UNK A 88 -5.08 16.62 -5.33
C UNK A 88 -5.99 16.88 -4.25
N TRP A 89 -6.27 15.89 -3.52
CA TRP A 89 -7.24 15.90 -2.41
C TRP A 89 -6.58 16.30 -1.09
#